data_607f51a82ecbe7f1fe6c3d6340852385
#
_entry.id   607f51a82ecbe7f1fe6c3d6340852385
#
_cell.length_a   1.000
_cell.length_b   1.000
_cell.length_c   1.000
_cell.angle_alpha   90.00
_cell.angle_beta   90.00
_cell.angle_gamma   90.00
#
_symmetry.space_group_name_H-M   'P 1'
#
loop_
_entity.id
_entity.type
_entity.pdbx_description
1 polymer ?
#
loop_
_entity_poly.entity_id
_entity_poly.type
_entity_poly.pdbx_seq_one_letter_code
_entity_poly.pdbx_strand_id
1 'polypeptide(L)'
;SPSPSQTERQRDELIEPETASEILEYLSRFEYGSLHHALLSVLWRCGVRTGTLRSFDICDYDKENRRIRAIHRPPETPLKNKDRGERLISISKDLNQVISDYVDHSRPSVTDSNGRKPLFATQFGRISRSTIRETCYRWSHPCKYNGGDCPHGREINSCQALGGKGHSPSVCPSSRSPHAWRRGAITHHLTQDVPVEVVSDRMNVSPDVLEQHYDRRSEEVKVEQRREYLSDI
;
A
#
# COMPACT_ATOMS: atom_id res chain seq x y z
N SER A 1 20.00 25.81 12.72
CA SER A 1 18.66 25.19 12.69
C SER A 1 18.75 23.85 13.37
N PRO A 2 17.82 23.49 14.29
CA PRO A 2 17.83 22.18 14.94
C PRO A 2 17.58 21.08 13.91
N SER A 3 18.31 19.97 14.03
CA SER A 3 18.09 18.79 13.19
C SER A 3 16.69 18.19 13.49
N PRO A 4 15.94 17.75 12.46
CA PRO A 4 14.62 17.20 12.67
C PRO A 4 14.67 15.96 13.58
N SER A 5 13.68 15.81 14.45
CA SER A 5 13.57 14.69 15.35
C SER A 5 13.41 13.37 14.58
N GLN A 6 13.76 12.25 15.22
CA GLN A 6 13.61 10.92 14.61
C GLN A 6 12.16 10.64 14.18
N THR A 7 11.18 11.20 14.91
CA THR A 7 9.75 11.12 14.59
C THR A 7 9.37 11.96 13.37
N GLU A 8 10.02 13.12 13.16
CA GLU A 8 9.82 13.97 11.99
C GLU A 8 10.45 13.35 10.75
N ARG A 9 11.66 12.75 10.86
CA ARG A 9 12.28 12.00 9.75
C ARG A 9 11.42 10.82 9.31
N GLN A 10 10.82 10.07 10.24
CA GLN A 10 9.90 8.96 9.92
C GLN A 10 8.60 9.44 9.25
N ARG A 11 8.16 10.68 9.50
CA ARG A 11 6.96 11.24 8.86
C ARG A 11 7.18 11.60 7.40
N ASP A 12 8.41 11.90 7.01
CA ASP A 12 8.75 12.33 5.64
C ASP A 12 9.28 11.21 4.75
N GLU A 13 9.53 10.02 5.32
CA GLU A 13 9.93 8.87 4.53
C GLU A 13 8.80 8.34 3.65
N LEU A 14 9.14 7.99 2.43
CA LEU A 14 8.29 7.25 1.51
C LEU A 14 9.07 6.04 0.98
N ILE A 15 8.37 5.05 0.44
CA ILE A 15 9.00 4.00 -0.35
C ILE A 15 9.21 4.51 -1.76
N GLU A 16 10.42 4.37 -2.28
CA GLU A 16 10.71 4.77 -3.65
C GLU A 16 10.04 3.84 -4.65
N PRO A 17 9.59 4.35 -5.82
CA PRO A 17 8.89 3.56 -6.83
C PRO A 17 9.67 2.34 -7.31
N GLU A 18 10.98 2.48 -7.47
CA GLU A 18 11.89 1.41 -7.89
C GLU A 18 11.90 0.29 -6.85
N THR A 19 12.03 0.64 -5.58
CA THR A 19 12.00 -0.33 -4.47
C THR A 19 10.65 -1.06 -4.39
N ALA A 20 9.54 -0.33 -4.52
CA ALA A 20 8.21 -0.94 -4.54
C ALA A 20 8.04 -1.89 -5.72
N SER A 21 8.56 -1.53 -6.90
CA SER A 21 8.53 -2.35 -8.11
C SER A 21 9.36 -3.62 -7.94
N GLU A 22 10.58 -3.54 -7.41
CA GLU A 22 11.44 -4.70 -7.13
C GLU A 22 10.77 -5.68 -6.16
N ILE A 23 10.15 -5.18 -5.09
CA ILE A 23 9.43 -6.01 -4.13
C ILE A 23 8.24 -6.73 -4.79
N LEU A 24 7.44 -6.00 -5.56
CA LEU A 24 6.26 -6.56 -6.22
C LEU A 24 6.65 -7.54 -7.34
N GLU A 25 7.74 -7.29 -8.05
CA GLU A 25 8.28 -8.24 -9.03
C GLU A 25 8.76 -9.52 -8.35
N TYR A 26 9.49 -9.42 -7.25
CA TYR A 26 9.91 -10.58 -6.47
C TYR A 26 8.70 -11.41 -6.01
N LEU A 27 7.69 -10.76 -5.43
CA LEU A 27 6.45 -11.42 -4.99
C LEU A 27 5.70 -12.08 -6.14
N SER A 28 5.65 -11.42 -7.30
CA SER A 28 5.04 -11.98 -8.50
C SER A 28 5.74 -13.24 -9.00
N ARG A 29 7.05 -13.34 -8.82
CA ARG A 29 7.84 -14.50 -9.28
C ARG A 29 7.84 -15.66 -8.28
N PHE A 30 7.92 -15.38 -6.98
CA PHE A 30 8.20 -16.37 -5.94
C PHE A 30 7.05 -16.60 -4.95
N GLU A 31 6.14 -15.64 -4.80
CA GLU A 31 4.99 -15.73 -3.90
C GLU A 31 3.70 -15.28 -4.60
N TYR A 32 3.54 -15.61 -5.87
CA TYR A 32 2.39 -15.20 -6.67
C TYR A 32 1.06 -15.62 -6.03
N GLY A 33 0.10 -14.70 -6.01
CA GLY A 33 -1.23 -14.93 -5.42
C GLY A 33 -1.23 -15.17 -3.91
N SER A 34 -0.11 -14.91 -3.21
CA SER A 34 -0.08 -14.96 -1.74
C SER A 34 -0.78 -13.75 -1.12
N LEU A 35 -1.08 -13.84 0.18
CA LEU A 35 -1.59 -12.70 0.97
C LEU A 35 -0.67 -11.47 0.83
N HIS A 36 0.64 -11.66 0.91
CA HIS A 36 1.60 -10.57 0.83
C HIS A 36 1.61 -9.91 -0.54
N HIS A 37 1.58 -10.72 -1.61
CA HIS A 37 1.53 -10.23 -2.97
C HIS A 37 0.26 -9.41 -3.23
N ALA A 38 -0.92 -9.94 -2.90
CA ALA A 38 -2.19 -9.25 -3.10
C ALA A 38 -2.29 -7.97 -2.24
N LEU A 39 -1.91 -8.05 -0.96
CA LEU A 39 -1.98 -6.93 -0.02
C LEU A 39 -1.08 -5.76 -0.43
N LEU A 40 0.20 -6.03 -0.72
CA LEU A 40 1.16 -4.98 -1.10
C LEU A 40 0.85 -4.42 -2.49
N SER A 41 0.35 -5.24 -3.42
CA SER A 41 -0.11 -4.78 -4.73
C SER A 41 -1.30 -3.82 -4.61
N VAL A 42 -2.29 -4.13 -3.76
CA VAL A 42 -3.42 -3.22 -3.50
C VAL A 42 -2.94 -1.95 -2.80
N LEU A 43 -2.07 -2.07 -1.80
CA LEU A 43 -1.54 -0.91 -1.09
C LEU A 43 -0.80 0.04 -2.02
N TRP A 44 0.05 -0.47 -2.91
CA TRP A 44 0.83 0.32 -3.87
C TRP A 44 -0.04 0.90 -4.99
N ARG A 45 -0.84 0.05 -5.65
CA ARG A 45 -1.60 0.47 -6.85
C ARG A 45 -2.85 1.27 -6.52
N CYS A 46 -3.42 1.12 -5.32
CA CYS A 46 -4.61 1.86 -4.89
C CYS A 46 -4.31 2.95 -3.85
N GLY A 47 -3.11 2.98 -3.27
CA GLY A 47 -2.69 4.00 -2.31
C GLY A 47 -3.62 4.13 -1.09
N VAL A 48 -4.33 3.08 -0.71
CA VAL A 48 -5.33 3.12 0.36
C VAL A 48 -4.72 3.21 1.76
N ARG A 49 -5.47 3.75 2.72
CA ARG A 49 -5.06 3.72 4.13
C ARG A 49 -5.17 2.29 4.69
N THR A 50 -4.36 1.98 5.70
CA THR A 50 -4.40 0.69 6.42
C THR A 50 -5.80 0.31 6.89
N GLY A 51 -6.57 1.29 7.40
CA GLY A 51 -7.96 1.07 7.82
C GLY A 51 -8.87 0.68 6.64
N THR A 52 -8.70 1.32 5.49
CA THR A 52 -9.44 0.99 4.26
C THR A 52 -9.06 -0.40 3.75
N LEU A 53 -7.75 -0.72 3.71
CA LEU A 53 -7.27 -2.04 3.31
C LEU A 53 -7.88 -3.15 4.18
N ARG A 54 -7.92 -2.92 5.50
CA ARG A 54 -8.52 -3.84 6.47
C ARG A 54 -10.04 -3.95 6.33
N SER A 55 -10.72 -2.90 5.84
CA SER A 55 -12.18 -2.86 5.75
C SER A 55 -12.77 -3.70 4.62
N PHE A 56 -11.98 -4.06 3.62
CA PHE A 56 -12.46 -4.80 2.48
C PHE A 56 -12.97 -6.20 2.85
N ASP A 57 -14.15 -6.52 2.39
CA ASP A 57 -14.74 -7.85 2.42
C ASP A 57 -14.75 -8.45 1.01
N ILE A 58 -14.93 -9.76 0.88
CA ILE A 58 -15.03 -10.41 -0.44
C ILE A 58 -16.19 -9.83 -1.25
N CYS A 59 -17.32 -9.52 -0.61
CA CYS A 59 -18.48 -8.93 -1.28
C CYS A 59 -18.25 -7.49 -1.78
N ASP A 60 -17.18 -6.82 -1.33
CA ASP A 60 -16.78 -5.50 -1.81
C ASP A 60 -15.93 -5.58 -3.10
N TYR A 61 -15.42 -6.76 -3.43
CA TYR A 61 -14.61 -7.00 -4.62
C TYR A 61 -15.47 -7.50 -5.77
N ASP A 62 -15.57 -6.69 -6.81
CA ASP A 62 -16.28 -6.98 -8.04
C ASP A 62 -15.24 -7.32 -9.14
N LYS A 63 -15.00 -8.63 -9.29
CA LYS A 63 -14.02 -9.21 -10.22
C LYS A 63 -14.35 -8.85 -11.68
N GLU A 64 -15.63 -8.91 -12.03
CA GLU A 64 -16.08 -8.69 -13.42
C GLU A 64 -15.88 -7.25 -13.86
N ASN A 65 -16.24 -6.29 -12.98
CA ASN A 65 -16.10 -4.86 -13.26
C ASN A 65 -14.76 -4.28 -12.79
N ARG A 66 -13.86 -5.11 -12.28
CA ARG A 66 -12.51 -4.73 -11.81
C ARG A 66 -12.54 -3.52 -10.87
N ARG A 67 -13.24 -3.67 -9.76
CA ARG A 67 -13.36 -2.60 -8.76
C ARG A 67 -13.49 -3.15 -7.35
N ILE A 68 -13.12 -2.35 -6.38
CA ILE A 68 -13.28 -2.64 -4.95
C ILE A 68 -14.03 -1.47 -4.31
N ARG A 69 -15.00 -1.76 -3.48
CA ARG A 69 -15.75 -0.75 -2.73
C ARG A 69 -15.17 -0.58 -1.33
N ALA A 70 -14.80 0.64 -0.98
CA ALA A 70 -14.50 1.00 0.41
C ALA A 70 -15.80 1.41 1.09
N ILE A 71 -16.16 0.73 2.18
CA ILE A 71 -17.40 0.95 2.93
C ILE A 71 -17.08 1.17 4.40
N HIS A 72 -17.75 2.14 5.01
CA HIS A 72 -17.64 2.46 6.42
C HIS A 72 -18.56 1.55 7.25
N ARG A 73 -17.97 0.62 8.01
CA ARG A 73 -18.68 -0.35 8.85
C ARG A 73 -18.16 -0.30 10.29
N PRO A 74 -18.60 0.70 11.09
CA PRO A 74 -18.25 0.75 12.51
C PRO A 74 -19.01 -0.35 13.29
N PRO A 75 -18.53 -0.77 14.47
CA PRO A 75 -17.25 -0.36 15.08
C PRO A 75 -16.04 -1.10 14.51
N GLU A 76 -16.22 -2.21 13.81
CA GLU A 76 -15.16 -3.15 13.45
C GLU A 76 -14.21 -2.61 12.38
N THR A 77 -14.75 -2.05 11.30
CA THR A 77 -13.98 -1.55 10.16
C THR A 77 -14.36 -0.13 9.76
N PRO A 78 -14.18 0.86 10.68
CA PRO A 78 -14.47 2.25 10.37
C PRO A 78 -13.43 2.82 9.39
N LEU A 79 -13.88 3.60 8.41
CA LEU A 79 -13.01 4.43 7.58
C LEU A 79 -12.65 5.72 8.34
N LYS A 80 -11.46 6.27 8.09
CA LYS A 80 -10.98 7.51 8.73
C LYS A 80 -11.94 8.68 8.54
N ASN A 81 -12.51 8.81 7.34
CA ASN A 81 -13.40 9.91 6.98
C ASN A 81 -14.88 9.48 7.03
N LYS A 82 -15.19 8.38 7.73
CA LYS A 82 -16.54 7.81 7.86
C LYS A 82 -17.19 7.63 6.49
N ASP A 83 -18.46 7.99 6.32
CA ASP A 83 -19.21 7.87 5.06
C ASP A 83 -18.58 8.66 3.91
N ARG A 84 -17.92 9.80 4.20
CA ARG A 84 -17.13 10.55 3.20
C ARG A 84 -15.89 9.81 2.70
N GLY A 85 -15.53 8.72 3.33
CA GLY A 85 -14.43 7.85 2.90
C GLY A 85 -14.88 6.71 1.99
N GLU A 86 -16.20 6.53 1.82
CA GLU A 86 -16.76 5.51 0.95
C GLU A 86 -16.55 5.86 -0.51
N ARG A 87 -16.14 4.87 -1.30
CA ARG A 87 -15.88 5.05 -2.73
C ARG A 87 -15.71 3.73 -3.47
N LEU A 88 -15.85 3.79 -4.77
CA LEU A 88 -15.44 2.73 -5.69
C LEU A 88 -14.00 3.00 -6.15
N ILE A 89 -13.16 1.96 -6.09
CA ILE A 89 -11.77 2.02 -6.53
C ILE A 89 -11.65 1.08 -7.73
N SER A 90 -11.45 1.65 -8.91
CA SER A 90 -11.14 0.86 -10.12
C SER A 90 -9.76 0.23 -9.99
N ILE A 91 -9.58 -0.98 -10.50
CA ILE A 91 -8.31 -1.69 -10.50
C ILE A 91 -7.92 -2.15 -11.91
N SER A 92 -6.62 -2.24 -12.16
CA SER A 92 -6.11 -2.73 -13.45
C SER A 92 -6.42 -4.22 -13.63
N LYS A 93 -6.35 -4.70 -14.87
CA LYS A 93 -6.53 -6.12 -15.20
C LYS A 93 -5.54 -6.99 -14.42
N ASP A 94 -4.28 -6.58 -14.33
CA ASP A 94 -3.24 -7.35 -13.63
C ASP A 94 -3.48 -7.41 -12.13
N LEU A 95 -3.85 -6.29 -11.50
CA LEU A 95 -4.20 -6.28 -10.08
C LEU A 95 -5.43 -7.14 -9.80
N ASN A 96 -6.43 -7.09 -10.69
CA ASN A 96 -7.63 -7.92 -10.60
C ASN A 96 -7.28 -9.41 -10.63
N GLN A 97 -6.34 -9.82 -11.52
CA GLN A 97 -5.89 -11.19 -11.58
C GLN A 97 -5.20 -11.63 -10.29
N VAL A 98 -4.29 -10.83 -9.77
CA VAL A 98 -3.58 -11.11 -8.50
C VAL A 98 -4.57 -11.28 -7.34
N ILE A 99 -5.57 -10.40 -7.22
CA ILE A 99 -6.58 -10.48 -6.17
C ILE A 99 -7.44 -11.73 -6.35
N SER A 100 -7.87 -12.00 -7.57
CA SER A 100 -8.67 -13.19 -7.88
C SER A 100 -7.94 -14.48 -7.51
N ASP A 101 -6.68 -14.60 -7.92
CA ASP A 101 -5.88 -15.79 -7.66
C ASP A 101 -5.59 -15.96 -6.16
N TYR A 102 -5.38 -14.86 -5.45
CA TYR A 102 -5.28 -14.89 -3.99
C TYR A 102 -6.58 -15.39 -3.35
N VAL A 103 -7.74 -14.88 -3.76
CA VAL A 103 -9.04 -15.25 -3.22
C VAL A 103 -9.38 -16.71 -3.51
N ASP A 104 -9.09 -17.16 -4.73
CA ASP A 104 -9.47 -18.49 -5.21
C ASP A 104 -8.55 -19.61 -4.69
N HIS A 105 -7.25 -19.31 -4.43
CA HIS A 105 -6.25 -20.35 -4.14
C HIS A 105 -5.55 -20.23 -2.77
N SER A 106 -5.28 -19.01 -2.28
CA SER A 106 -4.43 -18.82 -1.11
C SER A 106 -5.15 -18.26 0.11
N ARG A 107 -6.29 -17.62 -0.09
CA ARG A 107 -7.04 -17.02 1.01
C ARG A 107 -7.67 -18.09 1.89
N PRO A 108 -7.44 -18.05 3.24
CA PRO A 108 -8.09 -18.99 4.13
C PRO A 108 -9.61 -18.77 4.17
N SER A 109 -10.37 -19.86 4.24
CA SER A 109 -11.83 -19.81 4.33
C SER A 109 -12.28 -19.46 5.75
N VAL A 110 -12.20 -18.18 6.07
CA VAL A 110 -12.50 -17.64 7.42
C VAL A 110 -13.51 -16.50 7.34
N THR A 111 -14.25 -16.34 8.44
CA THR A 111 -15.10 -15.19 8.72
C THR A 111 -14.54 -14.42 9.93
N ASP A 112 -14.88 -13.16 10.04
CA ASP A 112 -14.58 -12.37 11.25
C ASP A 112 -15.67 -12.57 12.34
N SER A 113 -15.48 -11.92 13.48
CA SER A 113 -16.41 -11.98 14.62
C SER A 113 -17.83 -11.48 14.31
N ASN A 114 -18.02 -10.78 13.18
CA ASN A 114 -19.32 -10.29 12.72
C ASN A 114 -19.91 -11.13 11.58
N GLY A 115 -19.35 -12.32 11.33
CA GLY A 115 -19.78 -13.20 10.25
C GLY A 115 -19.44 -12.74 8.84
N ARG A 116 -18.61 -11.70 8.69
CA ARG A 116 -18.19 -11.19 7.39
C ARG A 116 -16.95 -11.93 6.90
N LYS A 117 -16.83 -12.05 5.58
CA LYS A 117 -15.68 -12.67 4.92
C LYS A 117 -14.67 -11.59 4.51
N PRO A 118 -13.61 -11.32 5.30
CA PRO A 118 -12.63 -10.29 4.95
C PRO A 118 -11.91 -10.66 3.65
N LEU A 119 -11.63 -9.66 2.81
CA LEU A 119 -10.82 -9.88 1.60
C LEU A 119 -9.40 -10.30 1.98
N PHE A 120 -8.74 -9.54 2.86
CA PHE A 120 -7.43 -9.90 3.40
C PHE A 120 -7.59 -10.60 4.75
N ALA A 121 -7.15 -11.84 4.81
CA ALA A 121 -7.35 -12.72 5.96
C ALA A 121 -6.09 -13.53 6.28
N THR A 122 -5.95 -13.87 7.56
CA THR A 122 -5.05 -14.92 8.05
C THR A 122 -5.90 -16.09 8.53
N GLN A 123 -5.28 -17.21 8.90
CA GLN A 123 -5.97 -18.34 9.52
C GLN A 123 -6.77 -17.96 10.78
N PHE A 124 -6.49 -16.81 11.39
CA PHE A 124 -7.17 -16.30 12.58
C PHE A 124 -8.32 -15.31 12.27
N GLY A 125 -8.65 -15.12 11.00
CA GLY A 125 -9.70 -14.20 10.56
C GLY A 125 -9.18 -12.94 9.87
N ARG A 126 -9.89 -11.83 10.02
CA ARG A 126 -9.55 -10.55 9.40
C ARG A 126 -8.16 -10.08 9.77
N ILE A 127 -7.38 -9.70 8.77
CA ILE A 127 -6.03 -9.18 8.99
C ILE A 127 -6.02 -7.99 9.97
N SER A 128 -5.09 -8.00 10.91
CA SER A 128 -4.92 -6.92 11.89
C SER A 128 -4.10 -5.76 11.31
N ARG A 129 -4.24 -4.57 11.90
CA ARG A 129 -3.38 -3.42 11.54
C ARG A 129 -1.90 -3.70 11.85
N SER A 130 -1.63 -4.46 12.91
CA SER A 130 -0.26 -4.86 13.27
C SER A 130 0.34 -5.79 12.22
N THR A 131 -0.43 -6.77 11.72
CA THR A 131 0.01 -7.67 10.66
C THR A 131 0.28 -6.91 9.36
N ILE A 132 -0.59 -5.97 8.96
CA ILE A 132 -0.35 -5.13 7.78
C ILE A 132 0.95 -4.33 7.94
N ARG A 133 1.15 -3.72 9.12
CA ARG A 133 2.36 -2.95 9.43
C ARG A 133 3.62 -3.82 9.38
N GLU A 134 3.57 -4.99 9.99
CA GLU A 134 4.67 -5.94 9.99
C GLU A 134 5.00 -6.42 8.57
N THR A 135 3.99 -6.70 7.75
CA THR A 135 4.16 -7.07 6.34
C THR A 135 4.89 -5.97 5.57
N CYS A 136 4.48 -4.70 5.73
CA CYS A 136 5.15 -3.58 5.08
C CYS A 136 6.62 -3.46 5.50
N TYR A 137 6.90 -3.55 6.80
CA TYR A 137 8.28 -3.50 7.30
C TYR A 137 9.13 -4.64 6.76
N ARG A 138 8.66 -5.88 6.87
CA ARG A 138 9.40 -7.08 6.45
C ARG A 138 9.72 -7.08 4.96
N TRP A 139 8.77 -6.70 4.11
CA TRP A 139 8.97 -6.69 2.67
C TRP A 139 9.81 -5.52 2.18
N SER A 140 9.99 -4.49 2.99
CA SER A 140 10.92 -3.39 2.68
C SER A 140 12.39 -3.73 2.97
N HIS A 141 12.69 -4.91 3.52
CA HIS A 141 14.09 -5.33 3.76
C HIS A 141 14.74 -5.78 2.46
N PRO A 142 15.81 -5.10 1.98
CA PRO A 142 16.43 -5.42 0.68
C PRO A 142 16.92 -6.87 0.58
N CYS A 143 17.46 -7.42 1.68
CA CYS A 143 17.92 -8.80 1.73
C CYS A 143 16.84 -9.86 1.46
N LYS A 144 15.56 -9.49 1.41
CA LYS A 144 14.47 -10.40 1.03
C LYS A 144 14.29 -10.57 -0.47
N TYR A 145 14.68 -9.57 -1.26
CA TYR A 145 14.43 -9.56 -2.70
C TYR A 145 15.67 -9.30 -3.55
N ASN A 146 16.82 -8.99 -2.94
CA ASN A 146 18.08 -8.72 -3.66
C ASN A 146 19.09 -9.89 -3.64
N GLY A 147 18.65 -11.11 -3.35
CA GLY A 147 19.54 -12.27 -3.29
C GLY A 147 20.15 -12.56 -1.91
N GLY A 148 19.70 -11.87 -0.87
CA GLY A 148 20.11 -12.12 0.52
C GLY A 148 21.20 -11.19 1.04
N ASP A 149 21.73 -10.28 0.23
CA ASP A 149 22.75 -9.33 0.67
C ASP A 149 22.14 -8.19 1.52
N CYS A 150 22.82 -7.87 2.64
CA CYS A 150 22.41 -6.77 3.50
C CYS A 150 23.19 -5.49 3.17
N PRO A 151 22.55 -4.45 2.59
CA PRO A 151 23.24 -3.20 2.25
C PRO A 151 23.66 -2.39 3.48
N HIS A 152 23.23 -2.80 4.68
CA HIS A 152 23.60 -2.16 5.95
C HIS A 152 24.76 -2.86 6.66
N GLY A 153 25.41 -3.82 6.00
CA GLY A 153 26.54 -4.57 6.56
C GLY A 153 26.20 -5.44 7.78
N ARG A 154 24.92 -5.85 7.89
CA ARG A 154 24.47 -6.70 9.00
C ARG A 154 24.56 -8.17 8.63
N GLU A 155 24.96 -8.99 9.60
CA GLU A 155 24.93 -10.44 9.46
C GLU A 155 23.48 -10.94 9.42
N ILE A 156 23.08 -11.61 8.34
CA ILE A 156 21.69 -12.04 8.07
C ILE A 156 21.18 -12.97 9.18
N ASN A 157 22.00 -13.95 9.58
CA ASN A 157 21.58 -14.97 10.55
C ASN A 157 21.32 -14.44 11.97
N SER A 158 21.92 -13.30 12.31
CA SER A 158 21.77 -12.65 13.62
C SER A 158 20.98 -11.34 13.59
N CYS A 159 20.41 -10.99 12.42
CA CYS A 159 19.72 -9.72 12.25
C CYS A 159 18.36 -9.70 12.96
N GLN A 160 18.22 -8.82 13.96
CA GLN A 160 16.98 -8.63 14.72
C GLN A 160 15.77 -8.26 13.85
N ALA A 161 16.00 -7.67 12.67
CA ALA A 161 14.91 -7.34 11.77
C ALA A 161 14.30 -8.58 11.10
N LEU A 162 15.07 -9.66 10.95
CA LEU A 162 14.66 -10.86 10.22
C LEU A 162 14.10 -11.96 11.11
N GLY A 163 14.49 -12.01 12.37
CA GLY A 163 14.02 -13.06 13.30
C GLY A 163 14.77 -13.07 14.62
N GLY A 164 14.50 -14.11 15.45
CA GLY A 164 15.15 -14.34 16.73
C GLY A 164 14.45 -13.67 17.92
N LYS A 165 15.06 -13.84 19.10
CA LYS A 165 14.55 -13.26 20.34
C LYS A 165 14.63 -11.73 20.28
N GLY A 166 13.50 -11.05 20.54
CA GLY A 166 13.41 -9.60 20.43
C GLY A 166 13.25 -9.10 18.98
N HIS A 167 12.79 -9.97 18.07
CA HIS A 167 12.50 -9.66 16.67
C HIS A 167 11.66 -8.39 16.51
N SER A 168 12.15 -7.47 15.68
CA SER A 168 11.43 -6.24 15.32
C SER A 168 11.75 -5.85 13.87
N PRO A 169 10.84 -6.10 12.92
CA PRO A 169 11.07 -5.75 11.52
C PRO A 169 11.37 -4.26 11.29
N SER A 170 10.88 -3.39 12.17
CA SER A 170 11.06 -1.93 12.05
C SER A 170 12.48 -1.44 12.35
N VAL A 171 13.37 -2.26 12.90
CA VAL A 171 14.75 -1.85 13.21
C VAL A 171 15.69 -1.89 12.00
N CYS A 172 15.26 -2.42 10.87
CA CYS A 172 16.02 -2.29 9.63
C CYS A 172 15.94 -0.85 9.11
N PRO A 173 17.06 -0.21 8.73
CA PRO A 173 17.04 1.15 8.19
C PRO A 173 16.22 1.31 6.91
N SER A 174 16.07 0.23 6.13
CA SER A 174 15.23 0.20 4.94
C SER A 174 13.75 -0.07 5.22
N SER A 175 13.35 -0.35 6.46
CA SER A 175 11.95 -0.62 6.79
C SER A 175 11.05 0.57 6.47
N ARG A 176 9.95 0.31 5.78
CA ARG A 176 8.96 1.32 5.40
C ARG A 176 7.59 0.96 5.97
N SER A 177 6.99 1.92 6.67
CA SER A 177 5.67 1.77 7.27
C SER A 177 4.57 1.74 6.20
N PRO A 178 3.35 1.27 6.51
CA PRO A 178 2.22 1.37 5.58
C PRO A 178 1.94 2.79 5.11
N HIS A 179 2.24 3.78 5.95
CA HIS A 179 2.11 5.19 5.59
C HIS A 179 3.16 5.61 4.55
N ALA A 180 4.41 5.14 4.70
CA ALA A 180 5.47 5.36 3.72
C ALA A 180 5.14 4.70 2.36
N TRP A 181 4.56 3.50 2.37
CA TRP A 181 4.04 2.84 1.17
C TRP A 181 2.96 3.68 0.47
N ARG A 182 1.98 4.16 1.25
CA ARG A 182 0.91 5.01 0.71
C ARG A 182 1.46 6.33 0.17
N ARG A 183 2.42 6.97 0.86
CA ARG A 183 3.06 8.21 0.39
C ARG A 183 3.78 7.97 -0.92
N GLY A 184 4.57 6.90 -1.01
CA GLY A 184 5.23 6.51 -2.26
C GLY A 184 4.23 6.28 -3.40
N ALA A 185 3.14 5.57 -3.14
CA ALA A 185 2.07 5.34 -4.11
C ALA A 185 1.43 6.64 -4.61
N ILE A 186 1.10 7.57 -3.71
CA ILE A 186 0.52 8.88 -4.07
C ILE A 186 1.51 9.67 -4.93
N THR A 187 2.75 9.81 -4.47
CA THR A 187 3.79 10.53 -5.21
C THR A 187 4.03 9.91 -6.59
N HIS A 188 4.11 8.58 -6.66
CA HIS A 188 4.27 7.87 -7.94
C HIS A 188 3.13 8.16 -8.91
N HIS A 189 1.86 8.09 -8.48
CA HIS A 189 0.72 8.40 -9.36
C HIS A 189 0.79 9.84 -9.89
N LEU A 190 1.13 10.81 -9.05
CA LEU A 190 1.28 12.19 -9.47
C LEU A 190 2.43 12.39 -10.47
N THR A 191 3.54 11.66 -10.31
CA THR A 191 4.67 11.72 -11.25
C THR A 191 4.43 10.95 -12.55
N GLN A 192 3.42 10.08 -12.60
CA GLN A 192 2.96 9.38 -13.81
C GLN A 192 1.77 10.11 -14.48
N ASP A 193 1.69 11.42 -14.30
CA ASP A 193 0.72 12.30 -14.95
C ASP A 193 -0.76 11.98 -14.66
N VAL A 194 -1.03 11.19 -13.60
CA VAL A 194 -2.41 10.98 -13.16
C VAL A 194 -2.96 12.30 -12.60
N PRO A 195 -4.10 12.81 -13.10
CA PRO A 195 -4.68 14.06 -12.63
C PRO A 195 -4.90 14.08 -11.11
N VAL A 196 -4.65 15.24 -10.50
CA VAL A 196 -4.75 15.44 -9.03
C VAL A 196 -6.13 15.02 -8.52
N GLU A 197 -7.18 15.34 -9.26
CA GLU A 197 -8.58 15.01 -8.92
C GLU A 197 -8.78 13.49 -8.86
N VAL A 198 -8.19 12.75 -9.82
CA VAL A 198 -8.27 11.29 -9.86
C VAL A 198 -7.53 10.67 -8.67
N VAL A 199 -6.33 11.18 -8.36
CA VAL A 199 -5.55 10.72 -7.19
C VAL A 199 -6.29 11.05 -5.89
N SER A 200 -6.86 12.26 -5.81
CA SER A 200 -7.66 12.75 -4.67
C SER A 200 -8.82 11.81 -4.36
N ASP A 201 -9.66 11.54 -5.34
CA ASP A 201 -10.84 10.68 -5.21
C ASP A 201 -10.41 9.23 -4.91
N ARG A 202 -9.56 8.66 -5.75
CA ARG A 202 -9.11 7.28 -5.65
C ARG A 202 -8.49 6.96 -4.29
N MET A 203 -7.62 7.83 -3.79
CA MET A 203 -6.85 7.61 -2.56
C MET A 203 -7.48 8.27 -1.33
N ASN A 204 -8.59 8.99 -1.51
CA ASN A 204 -9.28 9.73 -0.44
C ASN A 204 -8.31 10.67 0.30
N VAL A 205 -7.75 11.61 -0.42
CA VAL A 205 -6.85 12.66 0.08
C VAL A 205 -7.23 13.96 -0.60
N SER A 206 -7.35 15.07 0.15
CA SER A 206 -7.78 16.33 -0.44
C SER A 206 -6.73 16.88 -1.42
N PRO A 207 -7.14 17.62 -2.47
CA PRO A 207 -6.23 18.27 -3.41
C PRO A 207 -5.19 19.15 -2.72
N ASP A 208 -5.59 19.94 -1.72
CA ASP A 208 -4.69 20.81 -0.94
C ASP A 208 -3.57 20.01 -0.26
N VAL A 209 -3.91 18.86 0.32
CA VAL A 209 -2.93 17.96 0.95
C VAL A 209 -2.01 17.33 -0.10
N LEU A 210 -2.54 17.00 -1.29
CA LEU A 210 -1.73 16.48 -2.39
C LEU A 210 -0.72 17.53 -2.85
N GLU A 211 -1.15 18.75 -3.09
CA GLU A 211 -0.32 19.84 -3.55
C GLU A 211 0.76 20.21 -2.52
N GLN A 212 0.38 20.31 -1.25
CA GLN A 212 1.29 20.73 -0.18
C GLN A 212 2.34 19.67 0.18
N HIS A 213 1.99 18.38 0.16
CA HIS A 213 2.82 17.33 0.76
C HIS A 213 3.34 16.28 -0.20
N TYR A 214 2.75 16.15 -1.39
CA TYR A 214 3.05 15.03 -2.29
C TYR A 214 3.45 15.49 -3.70
N ASP A 215 3.00 16.66 -4.12
CA ASP A 215 3.31 17.15 -5.46
C ASP A 215 4.73 17.71 -5.51
N ARG A 216 5.66 16.92 -6.02
CA ARG A 216 7.06 17.27 -6.23
C ARG A 216 7.37 17.75 -7.64
N ARG A 217 6.34 17.89 -8.49
CA ARG A 217 6.50 18.35 -9.87
C ARG A 217 6.91 19.82 -9.87
N SER A 218 7.81 20.18 -10.78
CA SER A 218 8.11 21.61 -11.02
C SER A 218 6.93 22.31 -11.67
N GLU A 219 6.90 23.64 -11.60
CA GLU A 219 5.85 24.42 -12.27
C GLU A 219 5.89 24.23 -13.79
N GLU A 220 7.07 24.04 -14.39
CA GLU A 220 7.21 23.74 -15.82
C GLU A 220 6.53 22.41 -16.18
N VAL A 221 6.73 21.34 -15.40
CA VAL A 221 6.07 20.05 -15.60
C VAL A 221 4.54 20.20 -15.48
N LYS A 222 4.07 20.94 -14.47
CA LYS A 222 2.63 21.19 -14.30
C LYS A 222 2.03 21.96 -15.48
N VAL A 223 2.77 22.94 -16.01
CA VAL A 223 2.32 23.71 -17.19
C VAL A 223 2.24 22.83 -18.43
N GLU A 224 3.24 21.97 -18.66
CA GLU A 224 3.25 21.09 -19.83
C GLU A 224 2.10 20.07 -19.78
N GLN A 225 1.87 19.46 -18.63
CA GLN A 225 0.72 18.57 -18.43
C GLN A 225 -0.62 19.25 -18.70
N ARG A 226 -0.80 20.51 -18.25
CA ARG A 226 -2.02 21.27 -18.53
C ARG A 226 -2.18 21.58 -20.02
N ARG A 227 -1.07 21.78 -20.74
CA ARG A 227 -1.08 22.07 -22.18
C ARG A 227 -1.67 20.92 -23.00
N GLU A 228 -1.40 19.67 -22.63
CA GLU A 228 -1.99 18.51 -23.29
C GLU A 228 -3.52 18.51 -23.28
N TYR A 229 -4.13 18.97 -22.16
CA TYR A 229 -5.59 19.08 -22.07
C TYR A 229 -6.19 20.26 -22.84
N LEU A 230 -5.36 21.18 -23.30
CA LEU A 230 -5.80 22.35 -24.09
C LEU A 230 -5.65 22.14 -25.60
N SER A 231 -4.97 21.08 -26.03
CA SER A 231 -4.70 20.82 -27.44
C SER A 231 -5.95 20.48 -28.27
N ASP A 232 -7.03 20.06 -27.59
CA ASP A 232 -8.28 19.64 -28.23
C ASP A 232 -9.44 20.66 -28.02
N ILE A 233 -9.14 21.86 -27.49
CA ILE A 233 -10.06 22.97 -27.34
C ILE A 233 -9.76 24.04 -28.41
#